data_e361cdb11104318c61919746ef36b2af
#
_entry.id   e361cdb11104318c61919746ef36b2af
#
_cell.length_a   1.000
_cell.length_b   1.000
_cell.length_c   1.000
_cell.angle_alpha   90.00
_cell.angle_beta   90.00
_cell.angle_gamma   90.00
#
_symmetry.space_group_name_H-M   'P 1'
#
loop_
_entity.id
_entity.type
_entity.pdbx_description
1 polymer ?
#
loop_
_entity_poly.entity_id
_entity_poly.type
_entity_poly.pdbx_seq_one_letter_code
_entity_poly.pdbx_strand_id
1 'polypeptide(L)'
;MPSVAMLSVIAASGLMQFDVQSMGAASKLDAQNSLGLQAETGKIVANREVEERARRSGLQSMTADELERILAKNKGGHDAAVARQLSGFELKERLSNSRLQALIKSAPGPKSRLTLLVLADVSVFLAPAATEEPIQAPPDLGQQRHMIALTVDYLGKTLEKLPNFYAKRTTVRYEGDIQKVSPKGAEAQGAPLWRRVGSSEVTVLYRDGKELVDPRGWETRSAHPEVGGLVTKGTFGPILSAVIVDASHGEIAWDRWERGNAGTLAVFRYTVPESQSHYSVAAGFAEQAGGYHGDVAIDPATGAILRLTVKADPLLGSSTVRADIMVEYGPVEIGGKIYTCPIRSVSITRGATKMLFDAMGDSVPSEMVTRLNDVNFGDYHVFRSESRILTTDGPALNR
;
A
#
# COMPACT_ATOMS: atom_id res chain seq x y z
N MET A 1 -15.37 17.78 -13.67
CA MET A 1 -14.55 16.61 -14.05
C MET A 1 -13.99 16.05 -12.75
N PRO A 2 -14.24 14.78 -12.38
CA PRO A 2 -13.68 14.23 -11.15
C PRO A 2 -12.17 14.06 -11.31
N SER A 3 -11.43 14.58 -10.33
CA SER A 3 -9.98 14.48 -10.24
C SER A 3 -9.54 13.05 -10.02
N VAL A 4 -8.74 12.52 -10.93
CA VAL A 4 -8.02 11.25 -10.74
C VAL A 4 -6.75 11.57 -9.96
N ALA A 5 -6.66 11.11 -8.71
CA ALA A 5 -5.40 11.18 -7.97
C ALA A 5 -4.45 10.12 -8.54
N MET A 6 -3.29 10.55 -9.01
CA MET A 6 -2.27 9.68 -9.59
C MET A 6 -1.02 9.73 -8.72
N LEU A 7 -0.56 8.58 -8.29
CA LEU A 7 0.70 8.45 -7.56
C LEU A 7 1.81 8.13 -8.56
N SER A 8 2.76 9.03 -8.70
CA SER A 8 3.93 8.82 -9.56
C SER A 8 5.19 8.81 -8.70
N VAL A 9 6.03 7.81 -8.90
CA VAL A 9 7.39 7.81 -8.36
C VAL A 9 8.32 8.16 -9.51
N ILE A 10 8.99 9.30 -9.40
CA ILE A 10 10.03 9.70 -10.36
C ILE A 10 11.35 9.12 -9.85
N ALA A 11 11.79 8.02 -10.45
CA ALA A 11 13.12 7.49 -10.20
C ALA A 11 14.15 8.36 -10.92
N ALA A 12 14.91 9.14 -10.17
CA ALA A 12 16.14 9.73 -10.69
C ALA A 12 17.19 8.62 -10.80
N SER A 13 17.60 8.30 -12.02
CA SER A 13 18.66 7.33 -12.31
C SER A 13 20.04 7.96 -11.97
N GLY A 14 20.46 7.77 -10.73
CA GLY A 14 21.80 8.06 -10.26
C GLY A 14 22.26 6.97 -9.31
N LEU A 15 23.19 6.15 -9.76
CA LEU A 15 23.93 5.21 -8.91
C LEU A 15 24.75 6.03 -7.90
N MET A 16 24.26 6.13 -6.65
CA MET A 16 25.04 6.63 -5.53
C MET A 16 25.71 5.46 -4.81
N GLN A 17 27.03 5.53 -4.68
CA GLN A 17 27.79 4.67 -3.79
C GLN A 17 27.46 5.03 -2.34
N PHE A 18 27.00 4.03 -1.59
CA PHE A 18 26.68 4.19 -0.16
C PHE A 18 27.96 4.11 0.68
N ASP A 19 28.20 5.16 1.47
CA ASP A 19 29.22 5.12 2.51
C ASP A 19 28.61 4.72 3.85
N VAL A 20 28.82 3.47 4.25
CA VAL A 20 28.26 2.84 5.47
C VAL A 20 29.00 3.26 6.75
N GLN A 21 30.03 4.10 6.69
CA GLN A 21 30.94 4.34 7.80
C GLN A 21 30.58 5.49 8.75
N SER A 22 29.48 6.24 8.54
CA SER A 22 29.20 7.46 9.34
C SER A 22 28.29 7.29 10.55
N MET A 23 27.93 6.08 10.98
CA MET A 23 27.11 5.93 12.19
C MET A 23 27.97 5.66 13.44
N GLY A 24 28.18 6.73 14.23
CA GLY A 24 28.98 6.76 15.44
C GLY A 24 28.55 5.81 16.56
N ALA A 25 29.53 5.35 17.34
CA ALA A 25 29.40 4.40 18.42
C ALA A 25 28.71 5.00 19.66
N ALA A 26 27.49 4.57 19.96
CA ALA A 26 26.85 4.75 21.27
C ALA A 26 26.98 3.46 22.11
N SER A 27 27.10 3.61 23.44
CA SER A 27 27.43 2.52 24.36
C SER A 27 26.36 1.41 24.38
N LYS A 28 26.80 0.15 24.45
CA LYS A 28 25.97 -1.05 24.29
C LYS A 28 24.81 -1.23 25.28
N LEU A 29 24.90 -0.67 26.48
CA LEU A 29 23.91 -0.88 27.54
C LEU A 29 22.73 0.09 27.45
N ASP A 30 22.99 1.34 27.09
CA ASP A 30 21.92 2.34 26.88
C ASP A 30 21.12 2.06 25.61
N ALA A 31 21.72 1.41 24.61
CA ALA A 31 21.07 1.04 23.36
C ALA A 31 20.01 -0.06 23.53
N GLN A 32 20.21 -1.06 24.39
CA GLN A 32 19.21 -2.13 24.60
C GLN A 32 17.97 -1.65 25.35
N ASN A 33 18.13 -0.77 26.34
CA ASN A 33 16.99 -0.17 27.03
C ASN A 33 16.23 0.83 26.16
N SER A 34 16.91 1.57 25.27
CA SER A 34 16.26 2.50 24.33
C SER A 34 15.50 1.77 23.22
N LEU A 35 15.96 0.59 22.78
CA LEU A 35 15.30 -0.20 21.73
C LEU A 35 13.97 -0.80 22.18
N GLY A 36 13.90 -1.32 23.42
CA GLY A 36 12.63 -1.78 24.01
C GLY A 36 11.62 -0.64 24.18
N LEU A 37 12.08 0.53 24.65
CA LEU A 37 11.25 1.73 24.76
C LEU A 37 10.78 2.26 23.39
N GLN A 38 11.63 2.21 22.34
CA GLN A 38 11.26 2.67 21.01
C GLN A 38 10.21 1.78 20.33
N ALA A 39 10.29 0.45 20.50
CA ALA A 39 9.29 -0.47 19.97
C ALA A 39 7.93 -0.32 20.68
N GLU A 40 7.92 -0.18 22.02
CA GLU A 40 6.69 0.10 22.77
C GLU A 40 6.13 1.49 22.43
N THR A 41 6.98 2.50 22.32
CA THR A 41 6.58 3.86 21.91
C THR A 41 5.98 3.86 20.51
N GLY A 42 6.56 3.11 19.57
CA GLY A 42 6.04 2.95 18.21
C GLY A 42 4.64 2.32 18.18
N LYS A 43 4.39 1.26 18.96
CA LYS A 43 3.06 0.64 19.09
C LYS A 43 2.03 1.59 19.71
N ILE A 44 2.43 2.35 20.73
CA ILE A 44 1.57 3.35 21.39
C ILE A 44 1.21 4.46 20.40
N VAL A 45 2.16 4.95 19.60
CA VAL A 45 1.93 5.98 18.59
C VAL A 45 0.98 5.47 17.50
N ALA A 46 1.22 4.28 16.96
CA ALA A 46 0.36 3.69 15.93
C ALA A 46 -1.09 3.48 16.41
N ASN A 47 -1.28 2.98 17.63
CA ASN A 47 -2.60 2.82 18.22
C ASN A 47 -3.29 4.18 18.45
N ARG A 48 -2.54 5.18 18.88
CA ARG A 48 -3.04 6.54 19.07
C ARG A 48 -3.49 7.17 17.74
N GLU A 49 -2.75 7.00 16.68
CA GLU A 49 -3.14 7.46 15.33
C GLU A 49 -4.45 6.83 14.87
N VAL A 50 -4.63 5.51 15.06
CA VAL A 50 -5.88 4.82 14.73
C VAL A 50 -7.05 5.35 15.55
N GLU A 51 -6.86 5.53 16.87
CA GLU A 51 -7.90 6.05 17.74
C GLU A 51 -8.26 7.51 17.42
N GLU A 52 -7.29 8.35 17.11
CA GLU A 52 -7.53 9.74 16.70
C GLU A 52 -8.23 9.79 15.35
N ARG A 53 -7.84 8.93 14.39
CA ARG A 53 -8.51 8.82 13.09
C ARG A 53 -9.96 8.34 13.26
N ALA A 54 -10.19 7.30 14.06
CA ALA A 54 -11.54 6.80 14.35
C ALA A 54 -12.42 7.88 15.01
N ARG A 55 -11.87 8.64 15.97
CA ARG A 55 -12.58 9.76 16.59
C ARG A 55 -12.96 10.85 15.60
N ARG A 56 -12.03 11.24 14.70
CA ARG A 56 -12.30 12.27 13.67
C ARG A 56 -13.36 11.80 12.69
N SER A 57 -13.37 10.50 12.35
CA SER A 57 -14.36 9.93 11.42
C SER A 57 -15.69 9.55 12.10
N GLY A 58 -15.81 9.64 13.43
CA GLY A 58 -16.97 9.15 14.16
C GLY A 58 -17.12 7.62 14.17
N LEU A 59 -16.03 6.89 13.85
CA LEU A 59 -15.99 5.45 13.88
C LEU A 59 -15.59 4.93 15.27
N GLN A 60 -16.04 3.73 15.59
CA GLN A 60 -15.59 3.02 16.79
C GLN A 60 -14.43 2.10 16.43
N SER A 61 -13.31 2.18 17.15
CA SER A 61 -12.19 1.29 16.95
C SER A 61 -12.39 -0.01 17.73
N MET A 62 -12.06 -1.16 17.10
CA MET A 62 -12.21 -2.49 17.68
C MET A 62 -11.06 -3.43 17.30
N THR A 63 -10.87 -4.48 18.09
CA THR A 63 -9.97 -5.59 17.77
C THR A 63 -10.63 -6.62 16.86
N ALA A 64 -9.84 -7.49 16.25
CA ALA A 64 -10.36 -8.61 15.46
C ALA A 64 -11.20 -9.58 16.31
N ASP A 65 -10.87 -9.79 17.59
CA ASP A 65 -11.64 -10.61 18.52
C ASP A 65 -13.02 -10.01 18.83
N GLU A 66 -13.09 -8.69 18.92
CA GLU A 66 -14.38 -7.99 19.09
C GLU A 66 -15.25 -8.09 17.86
N LEU A 67 -14.64 -7.99 16.67
CA LEU A 67 -15.33 -8.20 15.39
C LEU A 67 -15.92 -9.61 15.29
N GLU A 68 -15.16 -10.64 15.66
CA GLU A 68 -15.64 -12.04 15.70
C GLU A 68 -16.82 -12.20 16.64
N ARG A 69 -16.76 -11.62 17.84
CA ARG A 69 -17.87 -11.67 18.81
C ARG A 69 -19.14 -10.98 18.29
N ILE A 70 -18.99 -9.84 17.59
CA ILE A 70 -20.12 -9.12 16.99
C ILE A 70 -20.77 -9.99 15.90
N LEU A 71 -19.99 -10.60 15.01
CA LEU A 71 -20.52 -11.48 13.97
C LEU A 71 -21.20 -12.73 14.54
N ALA A 72 -20.62 -13.33 15.57
CA ALA A 72 -21.22 -14.49 16.24
C ALA A 72 -22.60 -14.15 16.85
N LYS A 73 -22.74 -12.97 17.46
CA LYS A 73 -24.03 -12.49 18.01
C LYS A 73 -25.06 -12.18 16.93
N ASN A 74 -24.62 -11.81 15.72
CA ASN A 74 -25.45 -11.47 14.59
C ASN A 74 -25.66 -12.63 13.60
N LYS A 75 -25.32 -13.86 13.99
CA LYS A 75 -25.50 -15.05 13.16
C LYS A 75 -26.99 -15.25 12.83
N GLY A 76 -27.32 -15.20 11.54
CA GLY A 76 -28.70 -15.21 11.07
C GLY A 76 -29.40 -13.86 11.06
N GLY A 77 -28.71 -12.78 11.41
CA GLY A 77 -29.23 -11.42 11.32
C GLY A 77 -29.46 -10.95 9.89
N HIS A 78 -30.17 -9.85 9.74
CA HIS A 78 -30.43 -9.23 8.42
C HIS A 78 -29.15 -8.65 7.83
N ASP A 79 -28.71 -9.15 6.66
CA ASP A 79 -27.43 -8.82 6.02
C ASP A 79 -27.11 -7.34 5.92
N ALA A 80 -28.09 -6.52 5.49
CA ALA A 80 -27.91 -5.07 5.38
C ALA A 80 -27.75 -4.37 6.74
N ALA A 81 -28.36 -4.88 7.80
CA ALA A 81 -28.21 -4.34 9.14
C ALA A 81 -26.83 -4.65 9.71
N VAL A 82 -26.36 -5.90 9.51
CA VAL A 82 -25.01 -6.32 9.91
C VAL A 82 -23.95 -5.53 9.13
N ALA A 83 -24.10 -5.38 7.82
CA ALA A 83 -23.18 -4.58 7.00
C ALA A 83 -23.09 -3.13 7.49
N ARG A 84 -24.23 -2.50 7.81
CA ARG A 84 -24.26 -1.12 8.35
C ARG A 84 -23.58 -1.04 9.71
N GLN A 85 -23.81 -2.00 10.59
CA GLN A 85 -23.13 -2.06 11.89
C GLN A 85 -21.62 -2.19 11.71
N LEU A 86 -21.16 -3.11 10.85
CA LEU A 86 -19.74 -3.32 10.56
C LEU A 86 -19.06 -2.08 9.96
N SER A 87 -19.77 -1.33 9.11
CA SER A 87 -19.25 -0.09 8.54
C SER A 87 -18.96 0.99 9.60
N GLY A 88 -19.57 0.91 10.79
CA GLY A 88 -19.34 1.82 11.91
C GLY A 88 -18.02 1.61 12.64
N PHE A 89 -17.22 0.64 12.22
CA PHE A 89 -16.01 0.25 12.93
C PHE A 89 -14.75 0.44 12.09
N GLU A 90 -13.65 0.67 12.80
CA GLU A 90 -12.28 0.60 12.28
C GLU A 90 -11.47 -0.37 13.13
N LEU A 91 -10.65 -1.20 12.49
CA LEU A 91 -9.82 -2.17 13.20
C LEU A 91 -8.60 -1.49 13.83
N LYS A 92 -8.20 -1.93 15.02
CA LYS A 92 -6.96 -1.51 15.71
C LYS A 92 -5.74 -2.31 15.29
N GLU A 93 -5.97 -3.44 14.61
CA GLU A 93 -4.95 -4.40 14.19
C GLU A 93 -5.29 -4.96 12.81
N ARG A 94 -4.29 -5.46 12.11
CA ARG A 94 -4.48 -6.08 10.80
C ARG A 94 -5.24 -7.39 10.93
N LEU A 95 -6.26 -7.56 10.13
CA LEU A 95 -7.01 -8.80 10.05
C LEU A 95 -6.25 -9.80 9.17
N SER A 96 -5.82 -10.93 9.76
CA SER A 96 -5.16 -11.99 9.00
C SER A 96 -6.09 -12.68 8.01
N ASN A 97 -5.53 -13.21 6.91
CA ASN A 97 -6.31 -13.90 5.89
C ASN A 97 -7.09 -15.09 6.45
N SER A 98 -6.53 -15.84 7.41
CA SER A 98 -7.21 -16.97 8.05
C SER A 98 -8.44 -16.53 8.83
N ARG A 99 -8.34 -15.44 9.60
CA ARG A 99 -9.46 -14.86 10.34
C ARG A 99 -10.52 -14.29 9.39
N LEU A 100 -10.10 -13.56 8.36
CA LEU A 100 -11.01 -13.02 7.34
C LEU A 100 -11.83 -14.14 6.68
N GLN A 101 -11.21 -15.25 6.29
CA GLN A 101 -11.92 -16.38 5.70
C GLN A 101 -12.94 -17.01 6.65
N ALA A 102 -12.64 -17.11 7.93
CA ALA A 102 -13.56 -17.58 8.95
C ALA A 102 -14.76 -16.62 9.12
N LEU A 103 -14.50 -15.31 9.15
CA LEU A 103 -15.53 -14.27 9.26
C LEU A 103 -16.44 -14.23 8.03
N ILE A 104 -15.89 -14.36 6.82
CA ILE A 104 -16.67 -14.40 5.57
C ILE A 104 -17.63 -15.60 5.56
N LYS A 105 -17.19 -16.77 6.06
CA LYS A 105 -18.05 -17.96 6.17
C LYS A 105 -19.19 -17.77 7.15
N SER A 106 -19.00 -16.98 8.21
CA SER A 106 -20.01 -16.70 9.24
C SER A 106 -20.91 -15.51 8.91
N ALA A 107 -20.55 -14.71 7.92
CA ALA A 107 -21.30 -13.52 7.51
C ALA A 107 -22.67 -13.88 6.89
N PRO A 108 -23.76 -13.19 7.27
CA PRO A 108 -25.12 -13.56 6.86
C PRO A 108 -25.39 -13.40 5.36
N GLY A 109 -24.63 -12.53 4.64
CA GLY A 109 -24.88 -12.36 3.22
C GLY A 109 -23.82 -11.53 2.48
N PRO A 110 -24.11 -11.15 1.22
CA PRO A 110 -23.11 -10.51 0.35
C PRO A 110 -22.70 -9.09 0.81
N LYS A 111 -23.59 -8.33 1.44
CA LYS A 111 -23.30 -6.97 1.91
C LYS A 111 -22.33 -6.98 3.10
N SER A 112 -22.57 -7.85 4.08
CA SER A 112 -21.68 -8.03 5.22
C SER A 112 -20.32 -8.60 4.80
N ARG A 113 -20.29 -9.55 3.83
CA ARG A 113 -19.04 -10.07 3.26
C ARG A 113 -18.22 -8.96 2.57
N LEU A 114 -18.88 -8.10 1.78
CA LEU A 114 -18.23 -6.97 1.15
C LEU A 114 -17.63 -6.03 2.20
N THR A 115 -18.38 -5.70 3.25
CA THR A 115 -17.89 -4.84 4.32
C THR A 115 -16.69 -5.45 5.05
N LEU A 116 -16.70 -6.78 5.29
CA LEU A 116 -15.55 -7.48 5.88
C LEU A 116 -14.32 -7.45 4.99
N LEU A 117 -14.46 -7.62 3.67
CA LEU A 117 -13.35 -7.48 2.72
C LEU A 117 -12.75 -6.08 2.79
N VAL A 118 -13.59 -5.05 2.76
CA VAL A 118 -13.09 -3.67 2.86
C VAL A 118 -12.44 -3.38 4.22
N LEU A 119 -13.00 -3.86 5.33
CA LEU A 119 -12.37 -3.73 6.66
C LEU A 119 -10.99 -4.41 6.70
N ALA A 120 -10.86 -5.58 6.10
CA ALA A 120 -9.57 -6.27 5.99
C ALA A 120 -8.59 -5.45 5.15
N ASP A 121 -9.01 -4.95 3.99
CA ASP A 121 -8.17 -4.13 3.11
C ASP A 121 -7.73 -2.81 3.76
N VAL A 122 -8.63 -2.16 4.50
CA VAL A 122 -8.28 -0.94 5.27
C VAL A 122 -7.28 -1.26 6.39
N SER A 123 -7.35 -2.47 6.96
CA SER A 123 -6.47 -2.89 8.06
C SER A 123 -5.06 -3.32 7.65
N VAL A 124 -4.77 -3.48 6.34
CA VAL A 124 -3.43 -3.93 5.87
C VAL A 124 -2.29 -2.98 6.24
N PHE A 125 -2.63 -1.73 6.56
CA PHE A 125 -1.69 -0.70 7.02
C PHE A 125 -1.37 -0.76 8.53
N LEU A 126 -1.96 -1.72 9.24
CA LEU A 126 -1.81 -1.89 10.69
C LEU A 126 -0.85 -3.05 11.01
N ALA A 127 -0.34 -3.04 12.24
CA ALA A 127 0.37 -4.20 12.79
C ALA A 127 -0.60 -5.38 12.97
N PRO A 128 -0.12 -6.64 12.94
CA PRO A 128 -0.93 -7.80 13.29
C PRO A 128 -1.35 -7.73 14.77
N ALA A 129 -2.35 -8.55 15.14
CA ALA A 129 -2.69 -8.72 16.54
C ALA A 129 -1.46 -9.23 17.35
N ALA A 130 -1.28 -8.74 18.57
CA ALA A 130 -0.15 -9.13 19.39
C ALA A 130 -0.07 -10.67 19.63
N THR A 131 -1.21 -11.35 19.63
CA THR A 131 -1.31 -12.81 19.72
C THR A 131 -0.82 -13.55 18.47
N GLU A 132 -0.72 -12.87 17.34
CA GLU A 132 -0.24 -13.41 16.08
C GLU A 132 1.25 -13.09 15.83
N GLU A 133 1.86 -12.24 16.66
CA GLU A 133 3.29 -11.93 16.57
C GLU A 133 4.15 -13.11 17.07
N PRO A 134 5.31 -13.40 16.43
CA PRO A 134 6.25 -14.38 16.93
C PRO A 134 6.82 -13.96 18.30
N ILE A 135 6.92 -14.92 19.22
CA ILE A 135 7.58 -14.70 20.51
C ILE A 135 9.09 -14.83 20.29
N GLN A 136 9.73 -13.75 19.90
CA GLN A 136 11.16 -13.69 19.62
C GLN A 136 11.74 -12.38 20.14
N ALA A 137 12.93 -12.44 20.74
CA ALA A 137 13.63 -11.23 21.21
C ALA A 137 13.95 -10.30 20.02
N PRO A 138 13.89 -8.96 20.22
CA PRO A 138 14.36 -8.02 19.21
C PRO A 138 15.82 -8.29 18.83
N PRO A 139 16.20 -8.09 17.56
CA PRO A 139 17.57 -8.23 17.12
C PRO A 139 18.44 -7.11 17.71
N ASP A 140 19.70 -7.38 17.98
CA ASP A 140 20.65 -6.34 18.36
C ASP A 140 20.94 -5.37 17.20
N LEU A 141 21.59 -4.23 17.50
CA LEU A 141 21.90 -3.21 16.50
C LEU A 141 22.77 -3.73 15.34
N GLY A 142 23.69 -4.68 15.62
CA GLY A 142 24.51 -5.29 14.58
C GLY A 142 23.68 -6.13 13.63
N GLN A 143 22.75 -6.92 14.15
CA GLN A 143 21.82 -7.73 13.37
C GLN A 143 20.86 -6.85 12.57
N GLN A 144 20.34 -5.75 13.16
CA GLN A 144 19.48 -4.80 12.43
C GLN A 144 20.21 -4.18 11.25
N ARG A 145 21.44 -3.68 11.45
CA ARG A 145 22.26 -3.11 10.38
C ARG A 145 22.58 -4.13 9.30
N HIS A 146 22.87 -5.37 9.69
CA HIS A 146 23.13 -6.46 8.75
C HIS A 146 21.89 -6.72 7.87
N MET A 147 20.70 -6.81 8.44
CA MET A 147 19.46 -7.03 7.70
C MET A 147 19.17 -5.89 6.70
N ILE A 148 19.36 -4.63 7.11
CA ILE A 148 19.20 -3.48 6.19
C ILE A 148 20.25 -3.52 5.06
N ALA A 149 21.51 -3.84 5.38
CA ALA A 149 22.55 -4.00 4.36
C ALA A 149 22.21 -5.10 3.34
N LEU A 150 21.69 -6.24 3.81
CA LEU A 150 21.18 -7.30 2.92
C LEU A 150 20.04 -6.80 2.03
N THR A 151 19.15 -5.96 2.55
CA THR A 151 18.04 -5.40 1.76
C THR A 151 18.53 -4.47 0.67
N VAL A 152 19.49 -3.59 0.96
CA VAL A 152 20.12 -2.72 -0.05
C VAL A 152 20.83 -3.54 -1.14
N ASP A 153 21.60 -4.55 -0.72
CA ASP A 153 22.31 -5.47 -1.65
C ASP A 153 21.30 -6.29 -2.49
N TYR A 154 20.24 -6.76 -1.89
CA TYR A 154 19.15 -7.47 -2.58
C TYR A 154 18.52 -6.60 -3.67
N LEU A 155 18.17 -5.35 -3.36
CA LEU A 155 17.58 -4.43 -4.34
C LEU A 155 18.51 -4.17 -5.53
N GLY A 156 19.79 -3.84 -5.27
CA GLY A 156 20.78 -3.62 -6.33
C GLY A 156 20.96 -4.84 -7.24
N LYS A 157 20.96 -6.05 -6.66
CA LYS A 157 21.14 -7.28 -7.43
C LYS A 157 19.89 -7.78 -8.13
N THR A 158 18.71 -7.52 -7.57
CA THR A 158 17.46 -8.15 -8.04
C THR A 158 16.75 -7.30 -9.08
N LEU A 159 16.68 -5.99 -8.88
CA LEU A 159 15.99 -5.11 -9.82
C LEU A 159 16.67 -5.08 -11.20
N GLU A 160 18.00 -5.11 -11.24
CA GLU A 160 18.77 -5.18 -12.49
C GLU A 160 18.60 -6.52 -13.25
N LYS A 161 18.23 -7.58 -12.52
CA LYS A 161 18.10 -8.93 -13.08
C LYS A 161 16.69 -9.32 -13.46
N LEU A 162 15.69 -8.46 -13.16
CA LEU A 162 14.34 -8.73 -13.59
C LEU A 162 14.29 -8.79 -15.13
N PRO A 163 13.77 -9.89 -15.71
CA PRO A 163 13.63 -9.99 -17.15
C PRO A 163 12.55 -9.01 -17.63
N ASN A 164 12.54 -8.74 -18.93
CA ASN A 164 11.39 -8.12 -19.55
C ASN A 164 10.20 -9.10 -19.50
N PHE A 165 9.08 -8.69 -18.90
CA PHE A 165 7.90 -9.53 -18.73
C PHE A 165 6.62 -8.72 -18.86
N TYR A 166 5.51 -9.40 -19.05
CA TYR A 166 4.19 -8.85 -18.83
C TYR A 166 3.46 -9.62 -17.72
N ALA A 167 2.58 -8.91 -17.03
CA ALA A 167 1.75 -9.46 -15.98
C ALA A 167 0.32 -8.94 -16.13
N LYS A 168 -0.65 -9.71 -15.67
CA LYS A 168 -2.03 -9.30 -15.54
C LYS A 168 -2.24 -8.59 -14.22
N ARG A 169 -2.80 -7.38 -14.25
CA ARG A 169 -3.23 -6.62 -13.09
C ARG A 169 -4.75 -6.54 -13.05
N THR A 170 -5.35 -7.20 -12.07
CA THR A 170 -6.79 -7.15 -11.80
C THR A 170 -7.04 -6.20 -10.64
N THR A 171 -7.86 -5.16 -10.86
CA THR A 171 -8.20 -4.17 -9.83
C THR A 171 -9.68 -4.24 -9.52
N VAL A 172 -10.03 -4.41 -8.25
CA VAL A 172 -11.39 -4.26 -7.72
C VAL A 172 -11.47 -2.91 -7.00
N ARG A 173 -12.49 -2.11 -7.32
CA ARG A 173 -12.66 -0.76 -6.76
C ARG A 173 -13.84 -0.71 -5.84
N TYR A 174 -13.62 -0.08 -4.69
CA TYR A 174 -14.65 0.20 -3.69
C TYR A 174 -14.69 1.70 -3.42
N GLU A 175 -15.89 2.20 -3.13
CA GLU A 175 -16.13 3.60 -2.79
C GLU A 175 -17.07 3.67 -1.60
N GLY A 176 -16.73 4.49 -0.62
CA GLY A 176 -17.61 4.84 0.48
C GLY A 176 -18.61 5.93 0.06
N ASP A 177 -19.67 6.10 0.82
CA ASP A 177 -20.62 7.18 0.60
C ASP A 177 -19.93 8.55 0.72
N ILE A 178 -20.44 9.53 -0.03
CA ILE A 178 -19.99 10.91 0.05
C ILE A 178 -20.32 11.47 1.43
N GLN A 179 -19.29 11.94 2.12
CA GLN A 179 -19.40 12.57 3.44
C GLN A 179 -19.38 14.09 3.28
N LYS A 180 -20.40 14.76 3.84
CA LYS A 180 -20.45 16.22 3.88
C LYS A 180 -19.53 16.73 5.00
N VAL A 181 -18.73 17.72 4.70
CA VAL A 181 -17.84 18.38 5.65
C VAL A 181 -18.47 19.72 6.06
N SER A 182 -18.56 19.97 7.35
CA SER A 182 -19.04 21.27 7.85
C SER A 182 -18.00 22.37 7.56
N PRO A 183 -18.44 23.59 7.21
CA PRO A 183 -17.53 24.74 7.05
C PRO A 183 -16.66 25.05 8.28
N LYS A 184 -17.06 24.55 9.45
CA LYS A 184 -16.27 24.66 10.70
C LYS A 184 -15.23 23.55 10.87
N GLY A 185 -14.94 22.75 9.82
CA GLY A 185 -13.95 21.67 9.86
C GLY A 185 -14.37 20.42 10.64
N ALA A 186 -15.58 20.38 11.21
CA ALA A 186 -16.10 19.15 11.79
C ALA A 186 -16.48 18.21 10.66
N GLU A 187 -15.77 17.11 10.52
CA GLU A 187 -16.13 16.07 9.55
C GLU A 187 -17.54 15.55 9.83
N ALA A 188 -18.29 15.27 8.76
CA ALA A 188 -19.59 14.65 8.89
C ALA A 188 -19.43 13.31 9.61
N GLN A 189 -20.09 13.16 10.73
CA GLN A 189 -20.11 11.93 11.49
C GLN A 189 -20.92 10.89 10.73
N GLY A 190 -20.33 9.74 10.49
CA GLY A 190 -21.00 8.60 9.90
C GLY A 190 -20.02 7.67 9.20
N ALA A 191 -20.24 6.38 9.39
CA ALA A 191 -19.48 5.34 8.72
C ALA A 191 -19.82 5.34 7.22
N PRO A 192 -18.83 5.31 6.34
CA PRO A 192 -19.09 5.17 4.92
C PRO A 192 -19.69 3.79 4.63
N LEU A 193 -20.86 3.77 3.99
CA LEU A 193 -21.37 2.52 3.43
C LEU A 193 -20.59 2.21 2.15
N TRP A 194 -19.86 1.11 2.19
CA TRP A 194 -19.02 0.72 1.08
C TRP A 194 -19.81 0.06 -0.04
N ARG A 195 -19.51 0.44 -1.27
CA ARG A 195 -20.02 -0.18 -2.47
C ARG A 195 -18.88 -0.57 -3.40
N ARG A 196 -19.02 -1.71 -4.08
CA ARG A 196 -18.13 -2.06 -5.19
C ARG A 196 -18.54 -1.24 -6.41
N VAL A 197 -17.61 -0.46 -6.94
CA VAL A 197 -17.87 0.43 -8.10
C VAL A 197 -17.56 -0.25 -9.42
N GLY A 198 -16.63 -1.22 -9.39
CA GLY A 198 -16.26 -1.95 -10.59
C GLY A 198 -14.99 -2.77 -10.44
N SER A 199 -14.60 -3.39 -11.53
CA SER A 199 -13.31 -4.06 -11.66
C SER A 199 -12.74 -3.81 -13.05
N SER A 200 -11.42 -3.82 -13.15
CA SER A 200 -10.72 -3.74 -14.44
C SER A 200 -9.57 -4.74 -14.45
N GLU A 201 -9.24 -5.19 -15.65
CA GLU A 201 -8.10 -6.04 -15.90
C GLU A 201 -7.25 -5.39 -16.97
N VAL A 202 -5.96 -5.23 -16.72
CA VAL A 202 -5.02 -4.62 -17.66
C VAL A 202 -3.72 -5.43 -17.68
N THR A 203 -3.08 -5.45 -18.85
CA THR A 203 -1.74 -6.00 -18.98
C THR A 203 -0.72 -4.92 -18.65
N VAL A 204 0.17 -5.22 -17.73
CA VAL A 204 1.32 -4.38 -17.38
C VAL A 204 2.55 -4.99 -18.02
N LEU A 205 3.31 -4.18 -18.75
CA LEU A 205 4.58 -4.56 -19.34
C LEU A 205 5.71 -3.97 -18.47
N TYR A 206 6.62 -4.83 -18.01
CA TYR A 206 7.88 -4.40 -17.43
C TYR A 206 9.00 -4.61 -18.46
N ARG A 207 9.63 -3.50 -18.84
CA ARG A 207 10.67 -3.49 -19.86
C ARG A 207 11.77 -2.51 -19.50
N ASP A 208 13.01 -2.99 -19.51
CA ASP A 208 14.21 -2.17 -19.30
C ASP A 208 14.13 -1.32 -18.02
N GLY A 209 13.69 -1.95 -16.91
CA GLY A 209 13.53 -1.29 -15.61
C GLY A 209 12.31 -0.39 -15.47
N LYS A 210 11.42 -0.34 -16.48
CA LYS A 210 10.25 0.55 -16.49
C LYS A 210 8.95 -0.22 -16.55
N GLU A 211 7.98 0.23 -15.76
CA GLU A 211 6.60 -0.23 -15.82
C GLU A 211 5.83 0.57 -16.88
N LEU A 212 5.28 -0.12 -17.86
CA LEU A 212 4.46 0.43 -18.92
C LEU A 212 3.07 -0.22 -18.86
N VAL A 213 2.03 0.57 -18.85
CA VAL A 213 0.66 0.06 -18.95
C VAL A 213 0.22 0.19 -20.41
N ASP A 214 -0.30 -0.89 -21.00
CA ASP A 214 -0.81 -0.83 -22.38
C ASP A 214 -1.96 0.18 -22.46
N PRO A 215 -1.81 1.26 -23.23
CA PRO A 215 -2.87 2.27 -23.36
C PRO A 215 -4.17 1.70 -23.93
N ARG A 216 -4.08 0.63 -24.74
CA ARG A 216 -5.25 -0.03 -25.35
C ARG A 216 -6.04 -0.89 -24.37
N GLY A 217 -5.39 -1.39 -23.29
CA GLY A 217 -6.08 -2.08 -22.20
C GLY A 217 -6.91 -1.15 -21.30
N TRP A 218 -6.56 0.13 -21.30
CA TRP A 218 -7.24 1.18 -20.54
C TRP A 218 -8.61 1.55 -21.16
N GLU A 219 -8.74 1.51 -22.48
CA GLU A 219 -9.96 1.93 -23.19
C GLU A 219 -11.04 0.86 -23.28
N THR A 220 -10.70 -0.42 -23.15
CA THR A 220 -11.58 -1.49 -23.61
C THR A 220 -12.60 -2.02 -22.62
N ARG A 221 -12.55 -1.69 -21.30
CA ARG A 221 -13.49 -2.28 -20.32
C ARG A 221 -13.92 -1.39 -19.14
N SER A 222 -13.64 -0.13 -19.13
CA SER A 222 -14.26 0.79 -18.17
C SER A 222 -15.48 1.42 -18.81
N ALA A 223 -16.66 0.87 -18.50
CA ALA A 223 -17.94 1.48 -18.88
C ALA A 223 -18.13 2.87 -18.25
N HIS A 224 -17.18 3.30 -17.39
CA HIS A 224 -17.15 4.62 -16.78
C HIS A 224 -15.70 5.12 -16.67
N PRO A 225 -15.25 6.01 -17.57
CA PRO A 225 -13.94 6.66 -17.48
C PRO A 225 -13.78 7.58 -16.26
N GLU A 226 -14.83 7.75 -15.47
CA GLU A 226 -14.90 8.65 -14.32
C GLU A 226 -14.66 7.99 -12.96
N VAL A 227 -14.33 6.69 -12.91
CA VAL A 227 -14.04 6.02 -11.65
C VAL A 227 -12.65 6.42 -11.18
N GLY A 228 -12.59 7.59 -10.53
CA GLY A 228 -11.38 8.11 -9.90
C GLY A 228 -10.89 7.17 -8.81
N GLY A 229 -9.60 7.14 -8.61
CA GLY A 229 -8.93 6.34 -7.57
C GLY A 229 -7.43 6.51 -7.69
N LEU A 230 -6.70 6.09 -6.67
CA LEU A 230 -5.25 6.09 -6.70
C LEU A 230 -4.76 5.04 -7.70
N VAL A 231 -4.06 5.47 -8.73
CA VAL A 231 -3.34 4.57 -9.63
C VAL A 231 -1.89 4.51 -9.20
N THR A 232 -1.45 3.34 -8.78
CA THR A 232 -0.05 3.09 -8.40
C THR A 232 0.76 2.80 -9.65
N LYS A 233 1.89 3.47 -9.81
CA LYS A 233 2.92 3.17 -10.79
C LYS A 233 4.20 2.79 -10.08
N GLY A 234 5.02 1.93 -10.70
CA GLY A 234 6.33 1.58 -10.17
C GLY A 234 6.32 0.45 -9.14
N THR A 235 5.23 -0.31 -9.02
CA THR A 235 5.13 -1.43 -8.07
C THR A 235 6.14 -2.54 -8.33
N PHE A 236 6.68 -2.68 -9.54
CA PHE A 236 7.65 -3.71 -9.92
C PHE A 236 9.12 -3.38 -9.59
N GLY A 237 9.40 -2.22 -9.04
CA GLY A 237 10.77 -1.86 -8.66
C GLY A 237 10.95 -0.41 -8.24
N PRO A 238 10.53 0.59 -9.04
CA PRO A 238 10.79 1.99 -8.73
C PRO A 238 10.33 2.44 -7.34
N ILE A 239 9.17 1.98 -6.86
CA ILE A 239 8.68 2.32 -5.51
C ILE A 239 9.59 1.73 -4.42
N LEU A 240 10.09 0.49 -4.60
CA LEU A 240 11.02 -0.12 -3.64
C LEU A 240 12.32 0.66 -3.56
N SER A 241 12.91 0.98 -4.73
CA SER A 241 14.16 1.75 -4.78
C SER A 241 13.99 3.13 -4.17
N ALA A 242 12.94 3.87 -4.54
CA ALA A 242 12.69 5.21 -4.02
C ALA A 242 12.53 5.18 -2.49
N VAL A 243 11.68 4.30 -1.96
CA VAL A 243 11.44 4.23 -0.51
C VAL A 243 12.70 3.85 0.26
N ILE A 244 13.50 2.88 -0.20
CA ILE A 244 14.72 2.50 0.52
C ILE A 244 15.79 3.58 0.44
N VAL A 245 15.94 4.26 -0.70
CA VAL A 245 16.85 5.39 -0.84
C VAL A 245 16.41 6.53 0.08
N ASP A 246 15.16 6.93 0.03
CA ASP A 246 14.62 8.00 0.85
C ASP A 246 14.73 7.66 2.35
N ALA A 247 14.37 6.44 2.76
CA ALA A 247 14.48 5.99 4.14
C ALA A 247 15.94 5.96 4.65
N SER A 248 16.92 5.75 3.75
CA SER A 248 18.34 5.81 4.13
C SER A 248 18.82 7.23 4.48
N HIS A 249 18.15 8.25 3.98
CA HIS A 249 18.38 9.66 4.31
C HIS A 249 17.42 10.17 5.40
N GLY A 250 16.31 9.46 5.63
CA GLY A 250 15.35 9.73 6.68
C GLY A 250 15.65 8.95 7.97
N GLU A 251 14.61 8.46 8.59
CA GLU A 251 14.70 7.62 9.79
C GLU A 251 14.23 6.21 9.48
N ILE A 252 15.02 5.19 9.85
CA ILE A 252 14.62 3.78 9.81
C ILE A 252 14.94 3.14 11.15
N ALA A 253 13.97 2.46 11.75
CA ALA A 253 14.08 1.84 13.05
C ALA A 253 13.43 0.45 13.07
N TRP A 254 14.00 -0.45 13.86
CA TRP A 254 13.38 -1.72 14.17
C TRP A 254 11.99 -1.51 14.80
N ASP A 255 11.00 -2.31 14.36
CA ASP A 255 9.65 -2.29 14.93
C ASP A 255 9.27 -3.62 15.58
N ARG A 256 9.23 -4.74 14.81
CA ARG A 256 8.76 -6.02 15.33
C ARG A 256 9.18 -7.20 14.45
N TRP A 257 9.03 -8.40 15.03
CA TRP A 257 8.93 -9.62 14.24
C TRP A 257 7.49 -9.83 13.80
N GLU A 258 7.31 -10.37 12.60
CA GLU A 258 5.99 -10.66 12.06
C GLU A 258 5.97 -12.05 11.41
N ARG A 259 4.84 -12.71 11.45
CA ARG A 259 4.64 -14.01 10.81
C ARG A 259 4.35 -13.82 9.33
N GLY A 260 5.24 -14.29 8.46
CA GLY A 260 5.04 -14.34 7.00
C GLY A 260 4.61 -15.72 6.53
N ASN A 261 4.29 -15.85 5.24
CA ASN A 261 3.89 -17.14 4.63
C ASN A 261 5.02 -18.18 4.62
N ALA A 262 6.25 -17.75 4.46
CA ALA A 262 7.43 -18.64 4.35
C ALA A 262 8.34 -18.63 5.58
N GLY A 263 8.04 -17.83 6.60
CA GLY A 263 8.88 -17.69 7.78
C GLY A 263 8.62 -16.39 8.54
N THR A 264 9.48 -16.11 9.52
CA THR A 264 9.42 -14.86 10.29
C THR A 264 10.01 -13.71 9.49
N LEU A 265 9.33 -12.58 9.46
CA LEU A 265 9.74 -11.35 8.81
C LEU A 265 10.28 -10.37 9.85
N ALA A 266 11.32 -9.64 9.48
CA ALA A 266 11.81 -8.48 10.20
C ALA A 266 11.09 -7.22 9.67
N VAL A 267 10.41 -6.50 10.55
CA VAL A 267 9.68 -5.28 10.18
C VAL A 267 10.41 -4.07 10.71
N PHE A 268 10.72 -3.15 9.82
CA PHE A 268 11.29 -1.85 10.13
C PHE A 268 10.29 -0.76 9.79
N ARG A 269 10.17 0.23 10.68
CA ARG A 269 9.42 1.46 10.43
C ARG A 269 10.34 2.50 9.86
N TYR A 270 9.85 3.30 8.93
CA TYR A 270 10.60 4.39 8.35
C TYR A 270 9.76 5.67 8.28
N THR A 271 10.46 6.82 8.30
CA THR A 271 9.88 8.15 8.11
C THR A 271 10.77 8.94 7.18
N VAL A 272 10.18 9.56 6.17
CA VAL A 272 10.85 10.39 5.16
C VAL A 272 10.25 11.79 5.20
N PRO A 273 11.01 12.80 5.60
CA PRO A 273 10.54 14.19 5.56
C PRO A 273 10.37 14.67 4.11
N GLU A 274 9.51 15.66 3.89
CA GLU A 274 9.22 16.23 2.57
C GLU A 274 10.50 16.62 1.80
N SER A 275 11.48 17.20 2.49
CA SER A 275 12.74 17.65 1.90
C SER A 275 13.62 16.54 1.29
N GLN A 276 13.34 15.29 1.64
CA GLN A 276 14.10 14.11 1.19
C GLN A 276 13.23 13.13 0.38
N SER A 277 11.97 13.49 0.16
CA SER A 277 11.00 12.66 -0.51
C SER A 277 11.12 12.74 -2.02
N HIS A 278 11.26 11.60 -2.67
CA HIS A 278 11.07 11.44 -4.12
C HIS A 278 9.66 10.92 -4.46
N TYR A 279 8.78 10.95 -3.48
CA TYR A 279 7.42 10.48 -3.61
C TYR A 279 6.47 11.66 -3.80
N SER A 280 5.64 11.60 -4.83
CA SER A 280 4.63 12.62 -5.09
C SER A 280 3.24 12.02 -5.20
N VAL A 281 2.27 12.77 -4.71
CA VAL A 281 0.85 12.49 -4.86
C VAL A 281 0.27 13.47 -5.87
N ALA A 282 -0.23 12.97 -6.99
CA ALA A 282 -0.96 13.80 -7.93
C ALA A 282 -2.42 13.94 -7.47
N ALA A 283 -2.80 15.15 -7.09
CA ALA A 283 -4.17 15.52 -6.74
C ALA A 283 -4.71 16.50 -7.79
N GLY A 284 -5.54 16.00 -8.69
CA GLY A 284 -6.06 16.81 -9.81
C GLY A 284 -4.98 17.09 -10.86
N PHE A 285 -4.69 18.37 -11.09
CA PHE A 285 -3.68 18.82 -12.07
C PHE A 285 -2.31 19.14 -11.43
N ALA A 286 -2.21 19.07 -10.10
CA ALA A 286 -0.99 19.36 -9.36
C ALA A 286 -0.40 18.06 -8.81
N GLU A 287 0.87 17.87 -9.06
CA GLU A 287 1.70 16.87 -8.42
C GLU A 287 2.44 17.54 -7.26
N GLN A 288 2.23 17.03 -6.04
CA GLN A 288 2.85 17.59 -4.83
C GLN A 288 3.74 16.54 -4.19
N ALA A 289 4.99 16.89 -3.98
CA ALA A 289 5.88 16.13 -3.12
C ALA A 289 5.40 16.32 -1.66
N GLY A 290 5.48 15.28 -0.86
CA GLY A 290 5.13 15.31 0.55
C GLY A 290 5.96 14.34 1.35
N GLY A 291 6.08 14.56 2.65
CA GLY A 291 6.62 13.56 3.57
C GLY A 291 5.78 12.29 3.54
N TYR A 292 6.39 11.19 3.92
CA TYR A 292 5.68 9.93 4.05
C TYR A 292 6.35 9.01 5.06
N HIS A 293 5.60 8.05 5.55
CA HIS A 293 6.09 7.06 6.50
C HIS A 293 5.47 5.71 6.21
N GLY A 294 6.00 4.67 6.84
CA GLY A 294 5.47 3.32 6.67
C GLY A 294 6.31 2.22 7.29
N ASP A 295 6.01 1.00 6.90
CA ASP A 295 6.71 -0.20 7.33
C ASP A 295 7.28 -0.93 6.12
N VAL A 296 8.50 -1.47 6.26
CA VAL A 296 9.08 -2.45 5.34
C VAL A 296 9.27 -3.78 6.07
N ALA A 297 8.68 -4.84 5.55
CA ALA A 297 8.82 -6.20 6.05
C ALA A 297 9.74 -6.99 5.12
N ILE A 298 10.83 -7.50 5.67
CA ILE A 298 11.89 -8.19 4.93
C ILE A 298 12.08 -9.62 5.42
N ASP A 299 12.55 -10.48 4.56
CA ASP A 299 13.15 -11.76 4.95
C ASP A 299 14.52 -11.48 5.60
N PRO A 300 14.71 -11.81 6.89
CA PRO A 300 15.96 -11.51 7.60
C PRO A 300 17.19 -12.24 7.09
N ALA A 301 17.00 -13.35 6.34
CA ALA A 301 18.11 -14.15 5.81
C ALA A 301 18.60 -13.65 4.44
N THR A 302 17.71 -13.09 3.63
CA THR A 302 18.02 -12.71 2.24
C THR A 302 17.95 -11.22 2.00
N GLY A 303 17.31 -10.44 2.87
CA GLY A 303 17.01 -9.04 2.67
C GLY A 303 15.86 -8.77 1.67
N ALA A 304 15.21 -9.83 1.16
CA ALA A 304 14.10 -9.68 0.23
C ALA A 304 12.94 -8.92 0.87
N ILE A 305 12.46 -7.86 0.20
CA ILE A 305 11.27 -7.11 0.65
C ILE A 305 10.04 -7.92 0.28
N LEU A 306 9.23 -8.27 1.29
CA LEU A 306 8.01 -9.06 1.12
C LEU A 306 6.74 -8.24 1.35
N ARG A 307 6.83 -7.11 2.04
CA ARG A 307 5.75 -6.12 2.13
C ARG A 307 6.32 -4.72 2.34
N LEU A 308 5.67 -3.75 1.72
CA LEU A 308 5.95 -2.33 1.87
C LEU A 308 4.64 -1.59 2.08
N THR A 309 4.58 -0.69 3.06
CA THR A 309 3.49 0.28 3.22
C THR A 309 4.04 1.69 3.06
N VAL A 310 3.31 2.55 2.37
CA VAL A 310 3.59 3.97 2.23
C VAL A 310 2.34 4.74 2.63
N LYS A 311 2.45 5.62 3.60
CA LYS A 311 1.38 6.50 4.06
C LYS A 311 1.84 7.93 3.84
N ALA A 312 1.19 8.64 2.92
CA ALA A 312 1.53 10.04 2.65
C ALA A 312 1.07 10.93 3.81
N ASP A 313 1.92 11.85 4.20
CA ASP A 313 1.56 12.87 5.18
C ASP A 313 0.54 13.85 4.56
N PRO A 314 -0.40 14.37 5.36
CA PRO A 314 -1.38 15.33 4.86
C PRO A 314 -0.71 16.59 4.31
N LEU A 315 -0.98 16.91 3.05
CA LEU A 315 -0.46 18.12 2.41
C LEU A 315 -1.37 19.31 2.74
N LEU A 316 -0.78 20.40 3.20
CA LEU A 316 -1.51 21.65 3.49
C LEU A 316 -2.15 22.20 2.22
N GLY A 317 -3.47 22.48 2.30
CA GLY A 317 -4.23 23.00 1.15
C GLY A 317 -4.57 21.96 0.07
N SER A 318 -4.19 20.69 0.26
CA SER A 318 -4.53 19.62 -0.67
C SER A 318 -6.00 19.22 -0.57
N SER A 319 -6.61 18.91 -1.71
CA SER A 319 -7.92 18.26 -1.75
C SER A 319 -7.88 16.79 -1.32
N THR A 320 -6.68 16.22 -1.18
CA THR A 320 -6.47 14.83 -0.75
C THR A 320 -5.91 14.82 0.66
N VAL A 321 -6.62 14.19 1.59
CA VAL A 321 -6.24 14.12 3.01
C VAL A 321 -5.68 12.75 3.41
N ARG A 322 -5.75 11.77 2.52
CA ARG A 322 -5.17 10.44 2.70
C ARG A 322 -4.78 9.83 1.35
N ALA A 323 -3.57 9.29 1.27
CA ALA A 323 -3.10 8.53 0.12
C ALA A 323 -2.11 7.46 0.61
N ASP A 324 -2.62 6.27 0.91
CA ASP A 324 -1.83 5.17 1.44
C ASP A 324 -1.76 4.02 0.43
N ILE A 325 -0.63 3.36 0.38
CA ILE A 325 -0.39 2.17 -0.45
C ILE A 325 0.27 1.09 0.38
N MET A 326 -0.16 -0.15 0.18
CA MET A 326 0.52 -1.36 0.60
C MET A 326 0.79 -2.22 -0.63
N VAL A 327 2.00 -2.78 -0.73
CA VAL A 327 2.38 -3.77 -1.75
C VAL A 327 2.94 -4.99 -1.06
N GLU A 328 2.42 -6.16 -1.42
CA GLU A 328 2.94 -7.47 -1.03
C GLU A 328 3.71 -8.08 -2.21
N TYR A 329 4.85 -8.66 -1.89
CA TYR A 329 5.73 -9.33 -2.85
C TYR A 329 5.83 -10.81 -2.50
N GLY A 330 5.99 -11.62 -3.52
CA GLY A 330 6.11 -13.07 -3.36
C GLY A 330 6.87 -13.73 -4.51
N PRO A 331 7.20 -15.02 -4.37
CA PRO A 331 7.86 -15.77 -5.42
C PRO A 331 6.94 -15.98 -6.62
N VAL A 332 7.43 -15.60 -7.79
CA VAL A 332 6.73 -15.72 -9.07
C VAL A 332 7.67 -16.35 -10.08
N GLU A 333 7.20 -17.35 -10.81
CA GLU A 333 7.95 -17.98 -11.87
C GLU A 333 7.84 -17.17 -13.17
N ILE A 334 8.97 -16.75 -13.73
CA ILE A 334 9.05 -16.04 -15.01
C ILE A 334 10.11 -16.73 -15.88
N GLY A 335 9.68 -17.40 -16.92
CA GLY A 335 10.59 -18.09 -17.86
C GLY A 335 11.44 -19.18 -17.23
N GLY A 336 10.88 -19.94 -16.29
CA GLY A 336 11.54 -21.05 -15.60
C GLY A 336 12.46 -20.63 -14.44
N LYS A 337 12.44 -19.35 -14.05
CA LYS A 337 13.17 -18.83 -12.89
C LYS A 337 12.22 -18.15 -11.93
N ILE A 338 12.53 -18.23 -10.63
CA ILE A 338 11.73 -17.60 -9.57
C ILE A 338 12.29 -16.21 -9.26
N TYR A 339 11.40 -15.22 -9.24
CA TYR A 339 11.68 -13.83 -8.89
C TYR A 339 10.71 -13.38 -7.80
N THR A 340 11.11 -12.43 -6.98
CA THR A 340 10.20 -11.77 -6.04
C THR A 340 9.51 -10.61 -6.76
N CYS A 341 8.21 -10.76 -7.00
CA CYS A 341 7.41 -9.79 -7.74
C CYS A 341 6.16 -9.39 -6.92
N PRO A 342 5.51 -8.26 -7.23
CA PRO A 342 4.24 -7.90 -6.61
C PRO A 342 3.19 -9.00 -6.83
N ILE A 343 2.52 -9.41 -5.77
CA ILE A 343 1.40 -10.35 -5.85
C ILE A 343 0.07 -9.67 -5.52
N ARG A 344 0.12 -8.63 -4.67
CA ARG A 344 -1.04 -7.86 -4.27
C ARG A 344 -0.66 -6.43 -3.93
N SER A 345 -1.57 -5.49 -4.14
CA SER A 345 -1.47 -4.12 -3.64
C SER A 345 -2.83 -3.62 -3.20
N VAL A 346 -2.85 -2.86 -2.13
CA VAL A 346 -4.04 -2.13 -1.67
C VAL A 346 -3.70 -0.66 -1.63
N SER A 347 -4.57 0.17 -2.22
CA SER A 347 -4.45 1.62 -2.11
C SER A 347 -5.73 2.22 -1.58
N ILE A 348 -5.60 3.20 -0.68
CA ILE A 348 -6.73 3.94 -0.13
C ILE A 348 -6.48 5.43 -0.28
N THR A 349 -7.50 6.14 -0.78
CA THR A 349 -7.47 7.60 -0.86
C THR A 349 -8.71 8.17 -0.20
N ARG A 350 -8.54 9.31 0.45
CA ARG A 350 -9.64 10.17 0.86
C ARG A 350 -9.41 11.56 0.32
N GLY A 351 -10.34 12.06 -0.45
CA GLY A 351 -10.20 13.36 -1.10
C GLY A 351 -11.54 14.06 -1.28
N ALA A 352 -11.45 15.37 -1.51
CA ALA A 352 -12.60 16.20 -1.78
C ALA A 352 -13.22 15.89 -3.15
N THR A 353 -14.52 15.76 -3.21
CA THR A 353 -15.31 15.73 -4.44
C THR A 353 -15.91 17.08 -4.78
N LYS A 354 -16.01 17.95 -3.77
CA LYS A 354 -16.53 19.30 -3.92
C LYS A 354 -15.80 20.25 -2.98
N MET A 355 -15.39 21.38 -3.53
CA MET A 355 -14.77 22.49 -2.81
C MET A 355 -15.74 23.67 -2.76
N LEU A 356 -15.71 24.43 -1.69
CA LEU A 356 -16.41 25.70 -1.52
C LEU A 356 -15.39 26.76 -1.09
N PHE A 357 -15.75 28.03 -1.28
CA PHE A 357 -14.97 29.13 -0.71
C PHE A 357 -15.56 29.48 0.67
N ASP A 358 -14.68 29.63 1.65
CA ASP A 358 -15.06 30.10 2.97
C ASP A 358 -15.21 31.64 3.00
N ALA A 359 -15.49 32.21 4.18
CA ALA A 359 -15.67 33.64 4.35
C ALA A 359 -14.40 34.47 4.12
N MET A 360 -13.21 33.84 4.14
CA MET A 360 -11.91 34.46 3.85
C MET A 360 -11.50 34.29 2.38
N GLY A 361 -12.28 33.55 1.59
CA GLY A 361 -11.99 33.26 0.20
C GLY A 361 -11.11 32.02 0.01
N ASP A 362 -10.81 31.27 1.06
CA ASP A 362 -10.04 30.04 0.99
C ASP A 362 -10.89 28.88 0.48
N SER A 363 -10.27 28.03 -0.35
CA SER A 363 -10.92 26.85 -0.90
C SER A 363 -10.93 25.73 0.15
N VAL A 364 -12.13 25.37 0.63
CA VAL A 364 -12.30 24.33 1.66
C VAL A 364 -13.15 23.17 1.15
N PRO A 365 -12.85 21.91 1.54
CA PRO A 365 -13.64 20.77 1.13
C PRO A 365 -15.03 20.82 1.76
N SER A 366 -16.06 20.58 0.97
CA SER A 366 -17.46 20.47 1.45
C SER A 366 -18.01 19.05 1.33
N GLU A 367 -17.43 18.24 0.48
CA GLU A 367 -17.77 16.83 0.30
C GLU A 367 -16.49 16.02 0.13
N MET A 368 -16.40 14.91 0.86
CA MET A 368 -15.26 13.99 0.86
C MET A 368 -15.73 12.59 0.48
N VAL A 369 -14.88 11.87 -0.22
CA VAL A 369 -15.10 10.45 -0.53
C VAL A 369 -13.84 9.65 -0.25
N THR A 370 -14.03 8.43 0.28
CA THR A 370 -12.96 7.47 0.45
C THR A 370 -13.07 6.41 -0.65
N ARG A 371 -11.96 6.13 -1.34
CA ARG A 371 -11.84 5.12 -2.38
C ARG A 371 -10.78 4.12 -2.01
N LEU A 372 -11.03 2.85 -2.31
CA LEU A 372 -10.12 1.75 -2.08
C LEU A 372 -10.00 0.91 -3.35
N ASN A 373 -8.76 0.59 -3.73
CA ASN A 373 -8.46 -0.36 -4.78
C ASN A 373 -7.74 -1.57 -4.18
N ASP A 374 -8.30 -2.76 -4.37
CA ASP A 374 -7.63 -4.04 -4.16
C ASP A 374 -7.13 -4.55 -5.51
N VAL A 375 -5.82 -4.74 -5.60
CA VAL A 375 -5.12 -5.07 -6.84
C VAL A 375 -4.41 -6.40 -6.68
N ASN A 376 -4.65 -7.32 -7.60
CA ASN A 376 -3.94 -8.59 -7.67
C ASN A 376 -3.12 -8.66 -8.96
N PHE A 377 -1.91 -9.18 -8.85
CA PHE A 377 -1.01 -9.42 -9.96
C PHE A 377 -0.86 -10.92 -10.19
N GLY A 378 -0.89 -11.33 -11.45
CA GLY A 378 -0.75 -12.73 -11.84
C GLY A 378 -0.39 -12.88 -13.31
N ASP A 379 -0.42 -14.12 -13.81
CA ASP A 379 -0.17 -14.43 -15.20
C ASP A 379 1.14 -13.80 -15.72
N TYR A 380 2.23 -14.02 -14.99
CA TYR A 380 3.55 -13.50 -15.32
C TYR A 380 4.19 -14.29 -16.46
N HIS A 381 4.57 -13.60 -17.54
CA HIS A 381 5.20 -14.22 -18.71
C HIS A 381 6.38 -13.40 -19.22
N VAL A 382 7.43 -14.09 -19.68
CA VAL A 382 8.58 -13.43 -20.33
C VAL A 382 8.11 -12.71 -21.59
N PHE A 383 8.50 -11.44 -21.71
CA PHE A 383 8.36 -10.73 -22.96
C PHE A 383 9.51 -11.09 -23.90
N ARG A 384 9.21 -11.79 -24.99
CA ARG A 384 10.16 -12.07 -26.07
C ARG A 384 9.72 -11.33 -27.33
N SER A 385 10.52 -10.40 -27.80
CA SER A 385 10.34 -9.84 -29.15
C SER A 385 11.04 -10.76 -30.15
N GLU A 386 10.30 -11.56 -30.90
CA GLU A 386 10.84 -12.22 -32.07
C GLU A 386 10.71 -11.26 -33.27
N SER A 387 11.82 -10.71 -33.72
CA SER A 387 11.90 -9.99 -34.99
C SER A 387 12.13 -11.01 -36.09
N ARG A 388 11.09 -11.38 -36.83
CA ARG A 388 11.21 -12.19 -38.04
C ARG A 388 11.46 -11.25 -39.20
N ILE A 389 12.69 -11.21 -39.72
CA ILE A 389 12.99 -10.55 -41.00
C ILE A 389 12.35 -11.42 -42.06
N LEU A 390 11.23 -10.99 -42.61
CA LEU A 390 10.67 -11.55 -43.83
C LEU A 390 11.56 -11.06 -44.98
N THR A 391 12.56 -11.85 -45.35
CA THR A 391 13.23 -11.69 -46.64
C THR A 391 12.21 -12.03 -47.72
N THR A 392 11.65 -11.00 -48.33
CA THR A 392 10.89 -11.14 -49.59
C THR A 392 11.93 -11.43 -50.68
N ASP A 393 12.08 -12.71 -51.03
CA ASP A 393 12.72 -13.07 -52.29
C ASP A 393 11.83 -12.53 -53.42
N GLY A 394 12.22 -11.38 -53.95
CA GLY A 394 11.59 -10.84 -55.14
C GLY A 394 11.85 -11.79 -56.32
N PRO A 395 10.88 -11.95 -57.26
CA PRO A 395 11.06 -12.79 -58.42
C PRO A 395 12.19 -12.23 -59.30
N ALA A 396 13.15 -13.11 -59.59
CA ALA A 396 14.20 -12.79 -60.54
C ALA A 396 13.58 -12.39 -61.89
N LEU A 397 13.80 -11.15 -62.29
CA LEU A 397 13.52 -10.68 -63.68
C LEU A 397 14.51 -11.37 -64.61
N ASN A 398 14.05 -12.41 -65.28
CA ASN A 398 14.76 -12.96 -66.46
C ASN A 398 14.62 -11.95 -67.61
N ARG A 399 15.74 -11.54 -68.13
CA ARG A 399 15.87 -10.92 -69.44
C ARG A 399 16.03 -11.99 -70.49
#